data_7c42a377685c58b5141966c7d109ef24
#
_entry.id   7c42a377685c58b5141966c7d109ef24
#
_cell.length_a   1.000
_cell.length_b   1.000
_cell.length_c   1.000
_cell.angle_alpha   90.00
_cell.angle_beta   90.00
_cell.angle_gamma   90.00
#
_symmetry.space_group_name_H-M   'P 1'
#
loop_
_entity.id
_entity.type
_entity.pdbx_description
1 polymer ?
#
loop_
_entity_poly.entity_id
_entity_poly.type
_entity_poly.pdbx_seq_one_letter_code
_entity_poly.pdbx_strand_id
1 'polypeptide(L)'
;MVRISDRLRTVAHMCEKGAVVADIGTDHGYLPIYLVQEGIARSAIAMDLRKGPLDKAKKHIYDNCLEDRIQTRLSDGLEKLSANEADIITICGMGGRLIADIVTKGMNVITQNTTLIVSPQSEVGDFRHFLVSQRLVVDDEKML
;
A
#
# COMPACT_ATOMS: atom_id res chain seq x y z
N MET A 1 20.31 4.22 -0.39
CA MET A 1 18.92 4.70 -0.32
C MET A 1 18.15 4.35 -1.59
N VAL A 2 16.97 3.80 -1.44
CA VAL A 2 16.12 3.41 -2.56
C VAL A 2 15.55 4.67 -3.24
N ARG A 3 15.50 4.65 -4.57
CA ARG A 3 14.85 5.70 -5.38
C ARG A 3 13.48 5.23 -5.83
N ILE A 4 12.50 6.10 -5.73
CA ILE A 4 11.13 5.83 -6.16
C ILE A 4 10.65 6.91 -7.13
N SER A 5 9.59 6.60 -7.89
CA SER A 5 8.97 7.56 -8.80
C SER A 5 8.36 8.72 -8.04
N ASP A 6 8.11 9.83 -8.75
CA ASP A 6 7.44 11.00 -8.15
C ASP A 6 6.05 10.63 -7.63
N ARG A 7 5.35 9.75 -8.35
CA ARG A 7 4.02 9.27 -7.93
C ARG A 7 4.09 8.53 -6.60
N LEU A 8 5.03 7.59 -6.46
CA LEU A 8 5.21 6.86 -5.19
C LEU A 8 5.69 7.78 -4.08
N ARG A 9 6.53 8.76 -4.41
CA ARG A 9 6.98 9.75 -3.41
C ARG A 9 5.80 10.56 -2.89
N THR A 10 4.87 10.97 -3.75
CA THR A 10 3.65 11.66 -3.32
C THR A 10 2.84 10.79 -2.38
N VAL A 11 2.65 9.51 -2.72
CA VAL A 11 1.96 8.55 -1.85
C VAL A 11 2.67 8.46 -0.50
N ALA A 12 3.99 8.34 -0.49
CA ALA A 12 4.78 8.23 0.73
C ALA A 12 4.57 9.45 1.64
N HIS A 13 4.55 10.64 1.07
CA HIS A 13 4.39 11.88 1.85
C HIS A 13 2.94 12.12 2.30
N MET A 14 1.97 11.37 1.79
CA MET A 14 0.61 11.37 2.33
C MET A 14 0.47 10.45 3.55
N CYS A 15 1.45 9.59 3.81
CA CYS A 15 1.43 8.71 4.97
C CYS A 15 1.74 9.48 6.25
N GLU A 16 0.96 9.20 7.29
CA GLU A 16 1.20 9.78 8.60
C GLU A 16 2.47 9.20 9.22
N LYS A 17 3.29 10.06 9.81
CA LYS A 17 4.57 9.67 10.39
C LYS A 17 4.38 8.75 11.59
N GLY A 18 5.19 7.70 11.66
CA GLY A 18 5.15 6.72 12.74
C GLY A 18 4.18 5.58 12.53
N ALA A 19 3.51 5.52 11.37
CA ALA A 19 2.51 4.51 11.07
C ALA A 19 3.12 3.14 10.71
N VAL A 20 2.31 2.11 10.85
CA VAL A 20 2.56 0.79 10.24
C VAL A 20 1.82 0.77 8.91
N VAL A 21 2.54 0.54 7.82
CA VAL A 21 1.99 0.60 6.46
C VAL A 21 1.98 -0.78 5.84
N ALA A 22 0.81 -1.20 5.32
CA ALA A 22 0.68 -2.40 4.49
C ALA A 22 0.60 -1.97 3.02
N ASP A 23 1.56 -2.39 2.21
CA ASP A 23 1.62 -2.06 0.79
C ASP A 23 1.14 -3.24 -0.03
N ILE A 24 0.00 -3.08 -0.69
CA ILE A 24 -0.66 -4.13 -1.46
C ILE A 24 -0.21 -4.05 -2.92
N GLY A 25 0.28 -5.16 -3.45
CA GLY A 25 0.91 -5.19 -4.76
C GLY A 25 2.25 -4.48 -4.70
N THR A 26 3.03 -4.80 -3.68
CA THR A 26 4.29 -4.12 -3.38
C THR A 26 5.33 -4.23 -4.50
N ASP A 27 5.18 -5.24 -5.34
CA ASP A 27 6.07 -5.54 -6.45
C ASP A 27 7.51 -5.74 -5.94
N HIS A 28 8.42 -4.81 -6.16
CA HIS A 28 9.81 -4.94 -5.72
C HIS A 28 10.08 -4.41 -4.31
N GLY A 29 9.06 -3.97 -3.60
CA GLY A 29 9.18 -3.48 -2.22
C GLY A 29 9.75 -2.07 -2.08
N TYR A 30 9.79 -1.30 -3.14
CA TYR A 30 10.42 0.02 -3.13
C TYR A 30 9.71 1.02 -2.20
N LEU A 31 8.38 1.03 -2.20
CA LEU A 31 7.63 1.96 -1.36
C LEU A 31 7.82 1.65 0.14
N PRO A 32 7.64 0.40 0.61
CA PRO A 32 7.91 0.10 2.01
C PRO A 32 9.33 0.43 2.44
N ILE A 33 10.32 0.13 1.61
CA ILE A 33 11.72 0.42 1.92
C ILE A 33 11.92 1.93 2.06
N TYR A 34 11.42 2.71 1.11
CA TYR A 34 11.53 4.17 1.14
C TYR A 34 10.87 4.74 2.41
N LEU A 35 9.67 4.28 2.74
CA LEU A 35 8.93 4.75 3.92
C LEU A 35 9.71 4.53 5.21
N VAL A 36 10.34 3.36 5.36
CA VAL A 36 11.12 3.05 6.56
C VAL A 36 12.45 3.81 6.57
N GLN A 37 13.13 3.88 5.41
CA GLN A 37 14.42 4.60 5.32
C GLN A 37 14.26 6.10 5.60
N GLU A 38 13.16 6.69 5.16
CA GLU A 38 12.90 8.13 5.39
C GLU A 38 12.31 8.41 6.78
N GLY A 39 12.11 7.38 7.60
CA GLY A 39 11.56 7.55 8.93
C GLY A 39 10.08 7.92 8.93
N ILE A 40 9.36 7.70 7.83
CA ILE A 40 7.92 7.96 7.74
C ILE A 40 7.15 6.83 8.40
N ALA A 41 7.44 5.58 8.03
CA ALA A 41 6.83 4.41 8.65
C ALA A 41 7.77 3.81 9.70
N ARG A 42 7.23 3.40 10.83
CA ARG A 42 8.02 2.67 11.83
C ARG A 42 8.24 1.22 11.41
N SER A 43 7.31 0.64 10.67
CA SER A 43 7.43 -0.70 10.09
C SER A 43 6.46 -0.84 8.92
N ALA A 44 6.64 -1.88 8.12
CA ALA A 44 5.80 -2.10 6.97
C ALA A 44 5.57 -3.59 6.70
N ILE A 45 4.49 -3.87 5.97
CA ILE A 45 4.13 -5.20 5.49
C ILE A 45 4.06 -5.10 3.97
N ALA A 46 4.99 -5.74 3.29
CA ALA A 46 5.05 -5.77 1.83
C ALA A 46 4.29 -7.00 1.34
N MET A 47 3.17 -6.78 0.65
CA MET A 47 2.26 -7.85 0.25
C MET A 47 2.14 -7.91 -1.27
N ASP A 48 2.14 -9.10 -1.82
CA ASP A 48 1.93 -9.31 -3.25
C ASP A 48 1.25 -10.66 -3.50
N LEU A 49 0.47 -10.72 -4.56
CA LEU A 49 -0.18 -11.94 -5.02
C LEU A 49 0.82 -12.88 -5.68
N ARG A 50 1.87 -12.35 -6.29
CA ARG A 50 2.82 -13.09 -7.11
C ARG A 50 4.12 -13.34 -6.37
N LYS A 51 4.55 -14.60 -6.39
CA LYS A 51 5.77 -15.02 -5.69
C LYS A 51 7.03 -14.36 -6.27
N GLY A 52 7.14 -14.25 -7.59
CA GLY A 52 8.34 -13.68 -8.23
C GLY A 52 8.64 -12.26 -7.78
N PRO A 53 7.71 -11.30 -7.94
CA PRO A 53 7.91 -9.95 -7.42
C PRO A 53 8.15 -9.91 -5.91
N LEU A 54 7.44 -10.75 -5.15
CA LEU A 54 7.62 -10.77 -3.69
C LEU A 54 9.02 -11.26 -3.29
N ASP A 55 9.58 -12.22 -4.01
CA ASP A 55 10.95 -12.68 -3.78
C ASP A 55 11.96 -11.56 -4.06
N LYS A 56 11.72 -10.73 -5.08
CA LYS A 56 12.55 -9.55 -5.35
C LYS A 56 12.43 -8.52 -4.23
N ALA A 57 11.22 -8.32 -3.69
CA ALA A 57 11.02 -7.45 -2.53
C ALA A 57 11.82 -7.96 -1.33
N LYS A 58 11.79 -9.26 -1.05
CA LYS A 58 12.58 -9.87 0.03
C LYS A 58 14.06 -9.59 -0.12
N LYS A 59 14.58 -9.73 -1.35
CA LYS A 59 15.99 -9.46 -1.63
C LYS A 59 16.35 -8.00 -1.39
N HIS A 60 15.52 -7.06 -1.87
CA HIS A 60 15.76 -5.63 -1.66
C HIS A 60 15.70 -5.25 -0.18
N ILE A 61 14.78 -5.83 0.58
CA ILE A 61 14.67 -5.62 2.02
C ILE A 61 15.93 -6.12 2.73
N TYR A 62 16.39 -7.30 2.37
CA TYR A 62 17.63 -7.87 2.90
C TYR A 62 18.83 -7.00 2.57
N ASP A 63 18.97 -6.58 1.30
CA ASP A 63 20.11 -5.78 0.83
C ASP A 63 20.15 -4.41 1.55
N ASN A 64 19.01 -3.92 2.02
CA ASN A 64 18.91 -2.65 2.76
C ASN A 64 18.88 -2.85 4.29
N CYS A 65 19.10 -4.07 4.78
CA CYS A 65 19.17 -4.42 6.20
C CYS A 65 17.88 -4.04 6.97
N LEU A 66 16.71 -4.28 6.35
CA LEU A 66 15.42 -3.91 6.92
C LEU A 66 14.51 -5.11 7.26
N GLU A 67 15.07 -6.32 7.36
CA GLU A 67 14.28 -7.54 7.62
C GLU A 67 13.56 -7.49 8.98
N ASP A 68 14.09 -6.76 9.93
CA ASP A 68 13.47 -6.60 11.26
C ASP A 68 12.36 -5.56 11.28
N ARG A 69 12.21 -4.77 10.22
CA ARG A 69 11.22 -3.69 10.15
C ARG A 69 10.19 -3.87 9.04
N ILE A 70 10.47 -4.71 8.04
CA ILE A 70 9.58 -4.96 6.92
C ILE A 70 9.41 -6.46 6.75
N GLN A 71 8.19 -6.95 6.93
CA GLN A 71 7.88 -8.35 6.62
C GLN A 71 7.20 -8.43 5.25
N THR A 72 7.28 -9.60 4.63
CA THR A 72 6.64 -9.88 3.34
C THR A 72 5.54 -10.93 3.53
N ARG A 73 4.46 -10.80 2.75
CA ARG A 73 3.37 -11.78 2.74
C ARG A 73 2.90 -12.04 1.32
N LEU A 74 2.76 -13.30 0.97
CA LEU A 74 2.07 -13.70 -0.25
C LEU A 74 0.57 -13.62 0.04
N SER A 75 -0.15 -12.74 -0.64
CA SER A 75 -1.54 -12.43 -0.31
C SER A 75 -2.31 -12.01 -1.55
N ASP A 76 -3.53 -12.52 -1.70
CA ASP A 76 -4.47 -12.02 -2.68
C ASP A 76 -5.17 -10.79 -2.08
N GLY A 77 -4.72 -9.60 -2.51
CA GLY A 77 -5.23 -8.35 -1.95
C GLY A 77 -5.02 -8.28 -0.44
N LEU A 78 -6.08 -8.04 0.31
CA LEU A 78 -6.06 -7.86 1.77
C LEU A 78 -6.29 -9.16 2.54
N GLU A 79 -6.33 -10.31 1.86
CA GLU A 79 -6.74 -11.59 2.46
C GLU A 79 -5.89 -11.97 3.68
N LYS A 80 -4.59 -11.70 3.64
CA LYS A 80 -3.65 -12.07 4.71
C LYS A 80 -3.37 -10.93 5.69
N LEU A 81 -4.16 -9.88 5.67
CA LEU A 81 -4.06 -8.77 6.62
C LEU A 81 -5.18 -8.87 7.64
N SER A 82 -4.86 -8.63 8.91
CA SER A 82 -5.86 -8.58 9.98
C SER A 82 -6.34 -7.15 10.21
N ALA A 83 -7.56 -6.99 10.73
CA ALA A 83 -8.08 -5.67 11.09
C ALA A 83 -7.16 -5.00 12.11
N ASN A 84 -6.89 -3.72 11.92
CA ASN A 84 -6.03 -2.90 12.79
C ASN A 84 -4.57 -3.35 12.87
N GLU A 85 -4.14 -4.26 12.01
CA GLU A 85 -2.74 -4.67 11.94
C GLU A 85 -1.87 -3.58 11.33
N ALA A 86 -2.40 -2.83 10.38
CA ALA A 86 -1.74 -1.68 9.77
C ALA A 86 -2.58 -0.43 9.98
N ASP A 87 -1.92 0.70 10.16
CA ASP A 87 -2.58 2.00 10.28
C ASP A 87 -2.96 2.55 8.90
N ILE A 88 -2.13 2.26 7.92
CA ILE A 88 -2.27 2.75 6.55
C ILE A 88 -2.16 1.55 5.59
N ILE A 89 -3.06 1.52 4.61
CA ILE A 89 -3.00 0.56 3.50
C ILE A 89 -2.75 1.35 2.23
N THR A 90 -1.69 1.01 1.51
CA THR A 90 -1.38 1.63 0.22
C THR A 90 -1.63 0.65 -0.91
N ILE A 91 -2.29 1.10 -1.97
CA ILE A 91 -2.53 0.31 -3.18
C ILE A 91 -2.21 1.19 -4.38
N CYS A 92 -1.09 0.90 -5.05
CA CYS A 92 -0.58 1.72 -6.14
C CYS A 92 -0.29 0.89 -7.39
N GLY A 93 -0.35 1.53 -8.54
CA GLY A 93 0.09 0.90 -9.80
C GLY A 93 -0.88 -0.11 -10.38
N MET A 94 -2.12 -0.10 -9.95
CA MET A 94 -3.18 -0.98 -10.47
C MET A 94 -4.29 -0.13 -11.09
N GLY A 95 -5.11 -0.74 -11.96
CA GLY A 95 -6.31 -0.09 -12.47
C GLY A 95 -7.34 0.11 -11.37
N GLY A 96 -8.17 1.14 -11.52
CA GLY A 96 -9.18 1.49 -10.50
C GLY A 96 -10.15 0.37 -10.19
N ARG A 97 -10.53 -0.45 -11.18
CA ARG A 97 -11.45 -1.59 -10.97
C ARG A 97 -10.82 -2.66 -10.09
N LEU A 98 -9.55 -2.97 -10.32
CA LEU A 98 -8.86 -3.96 -9.50
C LEU A 98 -8.72 -3.48 -8.06
N ILE A 99 -8.39 -2.19 -7.87
CA ILE A 99 -8.32 -1.59 -6.55
C ILE A 99 -9.69 -1.67 -5.86
N ALA A 100 -10.77 -1.33 -6.58
CA ALA A 100 -12.13 -1.43 -6.04
C ALA A 100 -12.47 -2.86 -5.61
N ASP A 101 -12.08 -3.87 -6.39
CA ASP A 101 -12.25 -5.28 -6.04
C ASP A 101 -11.51 -5.64 -4.76
N ILE A 102 -10.26 -5.24 -4.66
CA ILE A 102 -9.43 -5.51 -3.47
C ILE A 102 -10.06 -4.89 -2.23
N VAL A 103 -10.50 -3.64 -2.33
CA VAL A 103 -11.14 -2.94 -1.21
C VAL A 103 -12.46 -3.61 -0.82
N THR A 104 -13.29 -3.97 -1.82
CA THR A 104 -14.57 -4.63 -1.58
C THR A 104 -14.38 -5.95 -0.81
N LYS A 105 -13.45 -6.77 -1.25
CA LYS A 105 -13.17 -8.07 -0.61
C LYS A 105 -12.51 -7.91 0.75
N GLY A 106 -11.84 -6.80 0.99
CA GLY A 106 -11.12 -6.53 2.22
C GLY A 106 -11.80 -5.57 3.20
N MET A 107 -13.08 -5.25 2.99
CA MET A 107 -13.79 -4.29 3.86
C MET A 107 -13.78 -4.70 5.34
N ASN A 108 -13.70 -5.99 5.61
CA ASN A 108 -13.64 -6.50 7.00
C ASN A 108 -12.36 -6.12 7.74
N VAL A 109 -11.29 -5.74 7.04
CA VAL A 109 -10.02 -5.31 7.65
C VAL A 109 -9.81 -3.80 7.55
N ILE A 110 -10.68 -3.07 6.86
CA ILE A 110 -10.64 -1.62 6.77
C ILE A 110 -11.59 -1.06 7.81
N THR A 111 -11.04 -0.45 8.86
CA THR A 111 -11.82 0.08 9.98
C THR A 111 -11.81 1.59 9.98
N GLN A 112 -12.51 2.23 10.93
CA GLN A 112 -12.48 3.69 11.10
C GLN A 112 -11.06 4.21 11.40
N ASN A 113 -10.18 3.34 11.90
CA ASN A 113 -8.81 3.71 12.25
C ASN A 113 -7.83 3.46 11.11
N THR A 114 -8.31 2.96 9.97
CA THR A 114 -7.48 2.65 8.80
C THR A 114 -7.53 3.78 7.80
N THR A 115 -6.37 4.26 7.39
CA THR A 115 -6.26 5.19 6.25
C THR A 115 -5.93 4.40 5.01
N LEU A 116 -6.69 4.63 3.94
CA LEU A 116 -6.47 3.99 2.65
C LEU A 116 -5.91 5.03 1.69
N ILE A 117 -4.72 4.79 1.18
CA ILE A 117 -4.08 5.65 0.17
C ILE A 117 -3.94 4.86 -1.11
N VAL A 118 -4.61 5.32 -2.16
CA VAL A 118 -4.63 4.62 -3.44
C VAL A 118 -4.11 5.52 -4.55
N SER A 119 -3.43 4.91 -5.52
CA SER A 119 -2.96 5.60 -6.71
C SER A 119 -3.28 4.75 -7.94
N PRO A 120 -4.52 4.85 -8.47
CA PRO A 120 -4.89 4.11 -9.69
C PRO A 120 -4.07 4.60 -10.88
N GLN A 121 -3.52 3.67 -11.67
CA GLN A 121 -2.80 4.02 -12.90
C GLN A 121 -3.75 4.19 -14.09
N SER A 122 -5.00 3.71 -13.95
CA SER A 122 -6.05 3.78 -14.98
C SER A 122 -7.41 3.67 -14.32
N GLU A 123 -8.48 3.91 -15.07
CA GLU A 123 -9.86 3.75 -14.58
C GLU A 123 -10.16 4.58 -13.33
N VAL A 124 -9.60 5.79 -13.27
CA VAL A 124 -9.75 6.67 -12.10
C VAL A 124 -11.23 7.04 -11.86
N GLY A 125 -11.97 7.29 -12.93
CA GLY A 125 -13.42 7.60 -12.84
C GLY A 125 -14.20 6.45 -12.23
N ASP A 126 -13.91 5.22 -12.63
CA ASP A 126 -14.55 4.02 -12.07
C ASP A 126 -14.26 3.90 -10.58
N PHE A 127 -13.04 4.18 -10.16
CA PHE A 127 -12.68 4.12 -8.76
C PHE A 127 -13.37 5.21 -7.95
N ARG A 128 -13.46 6.43 -8.46
CA ARG A 128 -14.20 7.52 -7.79
C ARG A 128 -15.67 7.17 -7.63
N HIS A 129 -16.28 6.58 -8.65
CA HIS A 129 -17.66 6.13 -8.57
C HIS A 129 -17.84 5.06 -7.50
N PHE A 130 -16.89 4.12 -7.41
CA PHE A 130 -16.86 3.10 -6.36
C PHE A 130 -16.81 3.73 -4.95
N LEU A 131 -15.96 4.72 -4.75
CA LEU A 131 -15.85 5.41 -3.46
C LEU A 131 -17.20 6.00 -3.03
N VAL A 132 -17.92 6.63 -3.95
CA VAL A 132 -19.25 7.20 -3.68
C VAL A 132 -20.23 6.10 -3.32
N SER A 133 -20.23 5.00 -4.07
CA SER A 133 -21.17 3.89 -3.85
C SER A 133 -20.96 3.21 -2.49
N GLN A 134 -19.72 3.19 -1.98
CA GLN A 134 -19.38 2.60 -0.69
C GLN A 134 -19.40 3.62 0.46
N ARG A 135 -19.78 4.87 0.17
CA ARG A 135 -19.83 5.96 1.16
C ARG A 135 -18.49 6.18 1.87
N LEU A 136 -17.40 5.99 1.14
CA LEU A 136 -16.07 6.28 1.65
C LEU A 136 -15.76 7.76 1.48
N VAL A 137 -15.02 8.33 2.44
CA VAL A 137 -14.67 9.76 2.45
C VAL A 137 -13.31 9.96 1.83
N VAL A 138 -13.18 10.93 0.93
CA VAL A 138 -11.89 11.35 0.39
C VAL A 138 -11.39 12.54 1.20
N ASP A 139 -10.35 12.32 2.01
CA ASP A 139 -9.77 13.37 2.86
C ASP A 139 -8.78 14.24 2.11
N ASP A 140 -8.04 13.66 1.17
CA ASP A 140 -7.03 14.37 0.39
C ASP A 140 -6.91 13.74 -1.00
N GLU A 141 -6.76 14.55 -2.01
CA GLU A 141 -6.60 14.08 -3.38
C GLU A 141 -5.54 14.92 -4.11
N LYS A 142 -4.58 14.25 -4.75
CA LYS A 142 -3.55 14.89 -5.55
C LYS A 142 -3.48 14.28 -6.94
N MET A 143 -3.31 15.12 -7.94
CA MET A 143 -3.15 14.71 -9.33
C MET A 143 -1.70 14.94 -9.76
N LEU A 144 -1.14 13.92 -10.40
CA LEU A 144 0.22 13.97 -10.94
C LEU A 144 0.20 13.77 -12.45
#